data_0d93d4f0be577a342651392f18513ae1
#
_entry.id   0d93d4f0be577a342651392f18513ae1
#
_cell.length_a   1.000
_cell.length_b   1.000
_cell.length_c   1.000
_cell.angle_alpha   90.00
_cell.angle_beta   90.00
_cell.angle_gamma   90.00
#
_symmetry.space_group_name_H-M   'P 1'
#
loop_
_entity.id
_entity.type
_entity.pdbx_description
1 polymer ?
#
loop_
_entity_poly.entity_id
_entity_poly.type
_entity_poly.pdbx_seq_one_letter_code
_entity_poly.pdbx_strand_id
1 'polypeptide(L)'
;MIKKQGLYDPQFEHDNCGAGFICSLEGKRTNDIIHKALDILVKLEHRGAVSADGKTGDGAGILIDIPHDYLQQVCDFDLPEPTTYSLGMVFLPSKENQRQFCTDTLNNEFENQGLEVIGWREVPTNQMVVGEIAGRTLPHIEQVFVRPAEGITLNEKELNTKTFIARKIAEHKVYATKMSQASYFYLPSLSTRTLIYKGLLVPEDIERFYTDLTDKRVVTRLALVHQRFSTNTFPTWDLAQPFRYMCHNGEINTYRGNLNRMKAREELLSSDFFGDDIKSILPIVLHGKSDSASMDMVVELLLHTGRSLPEVMMMMVPEAWEKHKSMDPCYLQKLHPLANRIEVDFYMRQLLLQWLHSFLEYNFSYSGGYNPDMHFNNSFIRDN
;
A
#
# COMPACT_ATOMS: atom_id res chain seq x y z
N MET A 1 23.47 -24.47 1.53
CA MET A 1 24.31 -23.35 1.96
C MET A 1 25.34 -23.05 0.87
N ILE A 2 25.40 -21.81 0.42
CA ILE A 2 26.42 -21.33 -0.51
C ILE A 2 27.76 -21.42 0.20
N LYS A 3 28.76 -21.96 -0.47
CA LYS A 3 30.11 -22.13 0.13
C LYS A 3 30.99 -20.94 -0.20
N LYS A 4 31.91 -20.60 0.70
CA LYS A 4 32.96 -19.61 0.46
C LYS A 4 33.75 -19.99 -0.82
N GLN A 5 33.90 -19.01 -1.72
CA GLN A 5 34.57 -19.19 -3.00
C GLN A 5 35.37 -17.93 -3.40
N GLY A 6 36.66 -18.02 -3.48
CA GLY A 6 37.55 -16.89 -3.77
C GLY A 6 37.41 -15.77 -2.72
N LEU A 7 37.06 -14.57 -3.18
CA LEU A 7 36.79 -13.41 -2.32
C LEU A 7 35.38 -13.40 -1.74
N TYR A 8 34.48 -14.24 -2.24
CA TYR A 8 33.11 -14.36 -1.73
C TYR A 8 33.10 -15.19 -0.44
N ASP A 9 32.53 -14.62 0.60
CA ASP A 9 32.30 -15.28 1.88
C ASP A 9 30.82 -15.05 2.31
N PRO A 10 30.00 -16.13 2.41
CA PRO A 10 28.60 -16.02 2.76
C PRO A 10 28.33 -15.33 4.10
N GLN A 11 29.29 -15.30 5.01
CA GLN A 11 29.11 -14.60 6.29
C GLN A 11 29.01 -13.08 6.15
N PHE A 12 29.50 -12.53 5.03
CA PHE A 12 29.41 -11.09 4.71
C PHE A 12 28.26 -10.78 3.75
N GLU A 13 27.48 -11.77 3.36
CA GLU A 13 26.30 -11.54 2.53
C GLU A 13 25.20 -10.95 3.39
N HIS A 14 24.73 -9.76 3.00
CA HIS A 14 23.66 -9.05 3.67
C HIS A 14 22.59 -8.71 2.64
N ASP A 15 21.33 -8.90 3.02
CA ASP A 15 20.21 -8.46 2.22
C ASP A 15 20.25 -6.95 2.00
N ASN A 16 20.07 -6.54 0.74
CA ASN A 16 20.12 -5.15 0.34
C ASN A 16 18.72 -4.55 0.12
N CYS A 17 17.72 -5.00 0.86
CA CYS A 17 16.36 -4.52 0.79
C CYS A 17 16.11 -3.40 1.79
N GLY A 18 15.30 -2.39 1.41
CA GLY A 18 14.79 -1.36 2.33
C GLY A 18 13.38 -1.65 2.83
N ALA A 19 12.85 -2.86 2.57
CA ALA A 19 11.58 -3.33 3.07
C ALA A 19 11.78 -4.38 4.17
N GLY A 20 10.86 -4.42 5.12
CA GLY A 20 10.81 -5.44 6.15
C GLY A 20 9.37 -5.70 6.58
N PHE A 21 9.10 -6.90 7.07
CA PHE A 21 7.81 -7.22 7.64
C PHE A 21 7.94 -8.11 8.87
N ILE A 22 6.91 -8.07 9.71
CA ILE A 22 6.76 -8.94 10.86
C ILE A 22 5.29 -9.29 11.02
N CYS A 23 4.98 -10.55 11.32
CA CYS A 23 3.61 -11.00 11.56
C CYS A 23 3.55 -12.03 12.68
N SER A 24 2.35 -12.14 13.27
CA SER A 24 2.01 -13.22 14.21
C SER A 24 1.50 -14.42 13.44
N LEU A 25 2.17 -15.56 13.54
CA LEU A 25 1.71 -16.83 12.94
C LEU A 25 0.39 -17.33 13.56
N GLU A 26 0.11 -16.94 14.80
CA GLU A 26 -1.13 -17.26 15.50
C GLU A 26 -2.25 -16.25 15.24
N GLY A 27 -2.00 -15.21 14.44
CA GLY A 27 -2.96 -14.14 14.16
C GLY A 27 -3.24 -13.20 15.34
N LYS A 28 -2.45 -13.27 16.42
CA LYS A 28 -2.63 -12.46 17.63
C LYS A 28 -2.16 -11.03 17.37
N ARG A 29 -3.02 -10.05 17.67
CA ARG A 29 -2.68 -8.62 17.62
C ARG A 29 -1.92 -8.23 18.89
N THR A 30 -0.77 -7.58 18.73
CA THR A 30 0.03 -7.06 19.84
C THR A 30 0.69 -5.73 19.47
N ASN A 31 0.93 -4.89 20.47
CA ASN A 31 1.72 -3.68 20.29
C ASN A 31 3.22 -3.99 20.06
N ASP A 32 3.72 -5.11 20.57
CA ASP A 32 5.11 -5.57 20.39
C ASP A 32 5.48 -5.73 18.90
N ILE A 33 4.53 -6.12 18.02
CA ILE A 33 4.75 -6.22 16.58
C ILE A 33 5.04 -4.82 15.99
N ILE A 34 4.36 -3.77 16.45
CA ILE A 34 4.61 -2.39 16.00
C ILE A 34 6.03 -1.97 16.39
N HIS A 35 6.41 -2.13 17.65
CA HIS A 35 7.76 -1.78 18.11
C HIS A 35 8.85 -2.53 17.34
N LYS A 36 8.68 -3.83 17.15
CA LYS A 36 9.63 -4.64 16.35
C LYS A 36 9.69 -4.20 14.89
N ALA A 37 8.56 -3.81 14.29
CA ALA A 37 8.53 -3.29 12.93
C ALA A 37 9.26 -1.94 12.81
N LEU A 38 9.06 -1.04 13.78
CA LEU A 38 9.78 0.23 13.87
C LEU A 38 11.28 0.01 14.11
N ASP A 39 11.66 -0.96 14.94
CA ASP A 39 13.06 -1.37 15.10
C ASP A 39 13.70 -1.89 13.81
N ILE A 40 12.93 -2.67 13.01
CA ILE A 40 13.37 -3.10 11.68
C ILE A 40 13.58 -1.86 10.79
N LEU A 41 12.63 -0.92 10.79
CA LEU A 41 12.70 0.29 9.99
C LEU A 41 13.95 1.13 10.33
N VAL A 42 14.25 1.33 11.62
CA VAL A 42 15.46 2.03 12.09
C VAL A 42 16.72 1.31 11.62
N LYS A 43 16.77 -0.02 11.70
CA LYS A 43 17.92 -0.81 11.20
C LYS A 43 18.13 -0.71 9.68
N LEU A 44 17.10 -0.31 8.94
CA LEU A 44 17.15 -0.06 7.50
C LEU A 44 17.57 1.39 7.16
N GLU A 45 17.90 2.24 8.12
CA GLU A 45 18.28 3.65 7.90
C GLU A 45 19.37 3.81 6.83
N HIS A 46 20.37 2.92 6.83
CA HIS A 46 21.46 2.90 5.83
C HIS A 46 20.97 2.66 4.39
N ARG A 47 19.70 2.29 4.20
CA ARG A 47 19.06 2.07 2.89
C ARG A 47 18.27 3.30 2.40
N GLY A 48 18.20 4.35 3.18
CA GLY A 48 17.57 5.61 2.83
C GLY A 48 18.58 6.71 2.51
N ALA A 49 18.07 7.84 2.03
CA ALA A 49 18.84 9.05 1.92
C ALA A 49 18.26 10.14 2.82
N VAL A 50 19.11 11.07 3.21
CA VAL A 50 18.76 12.24 4.01
C VAL A 50 19.15 13.49 3.24
N SER A 51 18.25 14.45 3.19
CA SER A 51 18.45 15.73 2.51
C SER A 51 19.48 16.61 3.22
N ALA A 52 19.84 17.74 2.60
CA ALA A 52 20.85 18.66 3.11
C ALA A 52 20.56 19.27 4.49
N ASP A 53 19.30 19.26 4.94
CA ASP A 53 18.90 19.70 6.29
C ASP A 53 19.20 18.68 7.40
N GLY A 54 19.70 17.50 7.03
CA GLY A 54 20.04 16.42 7.97
C GLY A 54 18.87 15.75 8.67
N LYS A 55 17.62 16.07 8.29
CA LYS A 55 16.38 15.57 8.93
C LYS A 55 15.33 15.08 7.94
N THR A 56 15.28 15.64 6.74
CA THR A 56 14.31 15.22 5.72
C THR A 56 14.79 13.93 5.07
N GLY A 57 14.06 12.84 5.26
CA GLY A 57 14.31 11.57 4.59
C GLY A 57 13.65 11.52 3.21
N ASP A 58 14.09 10.58 2.36
CA ASP A 58 13.44 10.27 1.07
C ASP A 58 12.06 9.63 1.23
N GLY A 59 11.75 9.18 2.42
CA GLY A 59 10.47 8.62 2.82
C GLY A 59 10.59 7.32 3.59
N ALA A 60 9.81 7.23 4.65
CA ALA A 60 9.66 6.02 5.44
C ALA A 60 8.18 5.78 5.77
N GLY A 61 7.83 4.56 6.15
CA GLY A 61 6.46 4.26 6.54
C GLY A 61 6.25 2.85 7.06
N ILE A 62 5.06 2.68 7.64
CA ILE A 62 4.57 1.43 8.22
C ILE A 62 3.12 1.22 7.82
N LEU A 63 2.80 0.01 7.38
CA LEU A 63 1.44 -0.50 7.20
C LEU A 63 1.13 -1.44 8.36
N ILE A 64 -0.04 -1.28 8.96
CA ILE A 64 -0.54 -2.11 10.07
C ILE A 64 -2.01 -2.51 9.84
N ASP A 65 -2.53 -3.45 10.61
CA ASP A 65 -3.99 -3.64 10.74
C ASP A 65 -4.65 -2.37 11.28
N ILE A 66 -5.91 -2.12 10.93
CA ILE A 66 -6.72 -1.08 11.58
C ILE A 66 -6.83 -1.41 13.07
N PRO A 67 -6.34 -0.55 13.98
CA PRO A 67 -6.42 -0.76 15.42
C PRO A 67 -7.80 -0.34 15.95
N HIS A 68 -8.82 -1.12 15.63
CA HIS A 68 -10.24 -0.80 15.86
C HIS A 68 -10.53 -0.36 17.31
N ASP A 69 -10.09 -1.17 18.30
CA ASP A 69 -10.38 -0.91 19.73
C ASP A 69 -9.75 0.40 20.24
N TYR A 70 -8.61 0.77 19.65
CA TYR A 70 -7.97 2.07 19.91
C TYR A 70 -8.79 3.21 19.32
N LEU A 71 -9.16 3.07 18.03
CA LEU A 71 -9.91 4.10 17.31
C LEU A 71 -11.29 4.33 17.93
N GLN A 72 -11.96 3.26 18.37
CA GLN A 72 -13.23 3.36 19.11
C GLN A 72 -13.13 4.24 20.37
N GLN A 73 -11.95 4.33 20.98
CA GLN A 73 -11.74 5.11 22.21
C GLN A 73 -11.30 6.55 21.96
N VAL A 74 -10.75 6.85 20.78
CA VAL A 74 -10.17 8.18 20.48
C VAL A 74 -10.96 8.97 19.43
N CYS A 75 -11.90 8.34 18.73
CA CYS A 75 -12.88 9.05 17.90
C CYS A 75 -14.02 9.59 18.76
N ASP A 76 -14.60 10.69 18.32
CA ASP A 76 -15.79 11.32 18.94
C ASP A 76 -17.12 10.80 18.35
N PHE A 77 -17.05 9.72 17.58
CA PHE A 77 -18.18 9.03 16.95
C PHE A 77 -18.02 7.51 17.11
N ASP A 78 -19.16 6.80 17.10
CA ASP A 78 -19.18 5.35 17.22
C ASP A 78 -18.75 4.67 15.93
N LEU A 79 -17.88 3.66 16.04
CA LEU A 79 -17.46 2.85 14.92
C LEU A 79 -18.32 1.59 14.79
N PRO A 80 -18.77 1.21 13.58
CA PRO A 80 -19.39 -0.08 13.33
C PRO A 80 -18.41 -1.24 13.57
N GLU A 81 -18.92 -2.47 13.50
CA GLU A 81 -18.10 -3.67 13.64
C GLU A 81 -16.92 -3.70 12.64
N PRO A 82 -15.76 -4.26 13.02
CA PRO A 82 -14.61 -4.40 12.14
C PRO A 82 -14.97 -5.01 10.78
N THR A 83 -14.36 -4.52 9.71
CA THR A 83 -14.59 -4.94 8.31
C THR A 83 -15.92 -4.50 7.69
N THR A 84 -16.83 -3.89 8.46
CA THR A 84 -18.09 -3.32 7.94
C THR A 84 -17.98 -1.83 7.61
N TYR A 85 -16.83 -1.23 7.87
CA TYR A 85 -16.47 0.13 7.48
C TYR A 85 -15.08 0.16 6.86
N SER A 86 -14.79 1.19 6.09
CA SER A 86 -13.46 1.50 5.56
C SER A 86 -12.86 2.68 6.30
N LEU A 87 -11.55 2.62 6.53
CA LEU A 87 -10.74 3.69 7.08
C LEU A 87 -9.74 4.19 6.05
N GLY A 88 -9.80 5.50 5.75
CA GLY A 88 -8.83 6.18 4.91
C GLY A 88 -7.86 7.03 5.70
N MET A 89 -6.54 6.88 5.50
CA MET A 89 -5.57 7.92 5.81
C MET A 89 -5.58 8.92 4.67
N VAL A 90 -5.71 10.20 4.94
CA VAL A 90 -5.87 11.24 3.92
C VAL A 90 -4.86 12.36 4.14
N PHE A 91 -4.05 12.59 3.11
CA PHE A 91 -3.21 13.78 3.01
C PHE A 91 -3.98 14.87 2.30
N LEU A 92 -4.05 16.05 2.88
CA LEU A 92 -4.87 17.17 2.47
C LEU A 92 -4.04 18.44 2.30
N PRO A 93 -4.49 19.40 1.48
CA PRO A 93 -3.90 20.74 1.45
C PRO A 93 -3.81 21.39 2.83
N SER A 94 -2.69 22.05 3.12
CA SER A 94 -2.54 22.83 4.36
C SER A 94 -3.42 24.09 4.36
N LYS A 95 -3.76 24.63 3.16
CA LYS A 95 -4.68 25.77 3.01
C LYS A 95 -6.12 25.32 3.23
N GLU A 96 -6.78 25.93 4.23
CA GLU A 96 -8.11 25.52 4.69
C GLU A 96 -9.17 25.46 3.57
N ASN A 97 -9.25 26.50 2.73
CA ASN A 97 -10.22 26.52 1.63
C ASN A 97 -9.97 25.41 0.56
N GLN A 98 -8.71 25.04 0.33
CA GLN A 98 -8.37 23.92 -0.58
C GLN A 98 -8.60 22.58 0.10
N ARG A 99 -8.33 22.48 1.40
CA ARG A 99 -8.64 21.30 2.23
C ARG A 99 -10.14 21.03 2.21
N GLN A 100 -10.96 22.05 2.52
CA GLN A 100 -12.41 21.90 2.50
C GLN A 100 -12.94 21.42 1.15
N PHE A 101 -12.42 21.99 0.05
CA PHE A 101 -12.79 21.52 -1.30
C PHE A 101 -12.46 20.03 -1.50
N CYS A 102 -11.31 19.57 -1.02
CA CYS A 102 -10.91 18.15 -1.15
C CYS A 102 -11.80 17.24 -0.30
N THR A 103 -12.10 17.63 0.95
CA THR A 103 -12.96 16.83 1.84
C THR A 103 -14.39 16.78 1.30
N ASP A 104 -14.95 17.92 0.86
CA ASP A 104 -16.30 17.95 0.25
C ASP A 104 -16.36 17.11 -1.02
N THR A 105 -15.34 17.20 -1.88
CA THR A 105 -15.26 16.37 -3.08
C THR A 105 -15.27 14.89 -2.74
N LEU A 106 -14.44 14.47 -1.78
CA LEU A 106 -14.36 13.07 -1.38
C LEU A 106 -15.64 12.57 -0.72
N ASN A 107 -16.27 13.38 0.15
CA ASN A 107 -17.55 13.06 0.79
C ASN A 107 -18.66 12.86 -0.25
N ASN A 108 -18.76 13.78 -1.21
CA ASN A 108 -19.74 13.68 -2.29
C ASN A 108 -19.54 12.41 -3.14
N GLU A 109 -18.26 12.01 -3.39
CA GLU A 109 -18.03 10.78 -4.15
C GLU A 109 -18.35 9.52 -3.34
N PHE A 110 -18.17 9.53 -2.02
CA PHE A 110 -18.66 8.44 -1.18
C PHE A 110 -20.18 8.34 -1.24
N GLU A 111 -20.91 9.46 -1.11
CA GLU A 111 -22.36 9.50 -1.22
C GLU A 111 -22.84 9.01 -2.58
N ASN A 112 -22.20 9.41 -3.68
CA ASN A 112 -22.51 8.95 -5.04
C ASN A 112 -22.36 7.44 -5.21
N GLN A 113 -21.50 6.80 -4.41
CA GLN A 113 -21.31 5.35 -4.38
C GLN A 113 -22.23 4.64 -3.36
N GLY A 114 -23.17 5.35 -2.74
CA GLY A 114 -24.08 4.81 -1.72
C GLY A 114 -23.39 4.52 -0.40
N LEU A 115 -22.37 5.31 -0.09
CA LEU A 115 -21.62 5.24 1.16
C LEU A 115 -21.91 6.47 2.01
N GLU A 116 -21.76 6.34 3.31
CA GLU A 116 -21.93 7.39 4.29
C GLU A 116 -20.62 7.61 5.04
N VAL A 117 -20.22 8.88 5.19
CA VAL A 117 -19.08 9.25 6.04
C VAL A 117 -19.53 9.27 7.49
N ILE A 118 -18.95 8.39 8.32
CA ILE A 118 -19.21 8.32 9.75
C ILE A 118 -18.61 9.53 10.46
N GLY A 119 -17.39 9.89 10.06
CA GLY A 119 -16.67 11.02 10.64
C GLY A 119 -15.26 11.18 10.08
N TRP A 120 -14.65 12.30 10.46
CA TRP A 120 -13.27 12.65 10.21
C TRP A 120 -12.53 12.80 11.52
N ARG A 121 -11.29 12.32 11.58
CA ARG A 121 -10.40 12.46 12.74
C ARG A 121 -9.09 13.07 12.30
N GLU A 122 -8.70 14.19 12.91
CA GLU A 122 -7.35 14.71 12.74
C GLU A 122 -6.34 13.74 13.35
N VAL A 123 -5.31 13.37 12.58
CA VAL A 123 -4.26 12.46 13.07
C VAL A 123 -3.30 13.26 13.95
N PRO A 124 -3.08 12.84 15.19
CA PRO A 124 -2.17 13.54 16.08
C PRO A 124 -0.72 13.41 15.60
N THR A 125 -0.12 14.54 15.22
CA THR A 125 1.23 14.61 14.67
C THR A 125 2.11 15.57 15.43
N ASN A 126 3.38 15.22 15.61
CA ASN A 126 4.40 16.11 16.15
C ASN A 126 5.24 16.72 15.02
N GLN A 127 4.88 17.93 14.60
CA GLN A 127 5.56 18.60 13.49
C GLN A 127 6.99 19.06 13.81
N MET A 128 7.40 19.07 15.09
CA MET A 128 8.74 19.52 15.51
C MET A 128 9.86 18.59 15.05
N VAL A 129 9.54 17.33 14.73
CA VAL A 129 10.53 16.35 14.23
C VAL A 129 10.73 16.44 12.73
N VAL A 130 9.85 17.15 12.02
CA VAL A 130 9.90 17.26 10.56
C VAL A 130 11.05 18.17 10.14
N GLY A 131 11.87 17.72 9.19
CA GLY A 131 12.93 18.51 8.59
C GLY A 131 12.38 19.73 7.83
N GLU A 132 13.18 20.78 7.70
CA GLU A 132 12.76 22.03 7.04
C GLU A 132 12.28 21.82 5.61
N ILE A 133 12.97 20.96 4.85
CA ILE A 133 12.62 20.68 3.44
C ILE A 133 11.28 19.94 3.37
N ALA A 134 11.08 18.89 4.16
CA ALA A 134 9.81 18.16 4.24
C ALA A 134 8.67 19.03 4.74
N GLY A 135 8.95 19.92 5.68
CA GLY A 135 7.96 20.84 6.26
C GLY A 135 7.35 21.81 5.25
N ARG A 136 8.09 22.18 4.20
CA ARG A 136 7.58 23.05 3.13
C ARG A 136 6.41 22.45 2.36
N THR A 137 6.31 21.13 2.35
CA THR A 137 5.27 20.37 1.64
C THR A 137 4.47 19.46 2.56
N LEU A 138 4.54 19.68 3.88
CA LEU A 138 3.79 18.91 4.87
C LEU A 138 2.28 19.03 4.59
N PRO A 139 1.58 17.91 4.35
CA PRO A 139 0.13 17.92 4.21
C PRO A 139 -0.53 18.06 5.59
N HIS A 140 -1.77 18.53 5.61
CA HIS A 140 -2.66 18.28 6.74
C HIS A 140 -3.12 16.82 6.68
N ILE A 141 -3.14 16.11 7.80
CA ILE A 141 -3.34 14.66 7.82
C ILE A 141 -4.57 14.33 8.66
N GLU A 142 -5.55 13.70 8.02
CA GLU A 142 -6.78 13.25 8.65
C GLU A 142 -7.08 11.78 8.32
N GLN A 143 -7.97 11.20 9.10
CA GLN A 143 -8.57 9.90 8.85
C GLN A 143 -10.05 10.08 8.52
N VAL A 144 -10.53 9.42 7.46
CA VAL A 144 -11.94 9.37 7.09
C VAL A 144 -12.50 7.96 7.34
N PHE A 145 -13.67 7.89 7.95
CA PHE A 145 -14.37 6.65 8.27
C PHE A 145 -15.65 6.59 7.45
N VAL A 146 -15.83 5.48 6.71
CA VAL A 146 -16.90 5.34 5.72
C VAL A 146 -17.58 3.99 5.86
N ARG A 147 -18.91 3.97 5.82
CA ARG A 147 -19.73 2.74 5.84
C ARG A 147 -20.74 2.72 4.69
N PRO A 148 -21.38 1.60 4.41
CA PRO A 148 -22.57 1.60 3.55
C PRO A 148 -23.65 2.52 4.13
N ALA A 149 -24.32 3.29 3.27
CA ALA A 149 -25.42 4.16 3.68
C ALA A 149 -26.61 3.33 4.23
N GLU A 150 -27.48 3.95 4.99
CA GLU A 150 -28.63 3.27 5.58
C GLU A 150 -29.48 2.55 4.52
N GLY A 151 -29.83 1.30 4.79
CA GLY A 151 -30.57 0.44 3.86
C GLY A 151 -29.73 -0.24 2.78
N ILE A 152 -28.44 0.06 2.68
CA ILE A 152 -27.52 -0.59 1.75
C ILE A 152 -26.72 -1.65 2.47
N THR A 153 -26.74 -2.88 1.96
CA THR A 153 -25.89 -3.98 2.47
C THR A 153 -24.82 -4.29 1.45
N LEU A 154 -23.56 -4.15 1.86
CA LEU A 154 -22.39 -4.48 1.05
C LEU A 154 -21.55 -5.50 1.80
N ASN A 155 -21.03 -6.49 1.08
CA ASN A 155 -19.94 -7.30 1.61
C ASN A 155 -18.62 -6.50 1.59
N GLU A 156 -17.61 -7.02 2.27
CA GLU A 156 -16.31 -6.34 2.41
C GLU A 156 -15.67 -5.97 1.06
N LYS A 157 -15.76 -6.86 0.08
CA LYS A 157 -15.20 -6.63 -1.25
C LYS A 157 -15.94 -5.54 -2.03
N GLU A 158 -17.26 -5.55 -1.95
CA GLU A 158 -18.09 -4.50 -2.56
C GLU A 158 -17.81 -3.16 -1.91
N LEU A 159 -17.70 -3.10 -0.58
CA LEU A 159 -17.35 -1.87 0.14
C LEU A 159 -15.99 -1.33 -0.31
N ASN A 160 -14.94 -2.17 -0.35
CA ASN A 160 -13.63 -1.76 -0.82
C ASN A 160 -13.65 -1.30 -2.30
N THR A 161 -14.45 -1.94 -3.16
CA THR A 161 -14.57 -1.53 -4.57
C THR A 161 -15.25 -0.17 -4.70
N LYS A 162 -16.32 0.08 -3.95
CA LYS A 162 -17.02 1.38 -3.96
C LYS A 162 -16.16 2.51 -3.42
N THR A 163 -15.42 2.26 -2.33
CA THR A 163 -14.48 3.25 -1.81
C THR A 163 -13.32 3.53 -2.77
N PHE A 164 -12.83 2.51 -3.49
CA PHE A 164 -11.84 2.68 -4.56
C PHE A 164 -12.37 3.58 -5.69
N ILE A 165 -13.60 3.34 -6.18
CA ILE A 165 -14.24 4.15 -7.23
C ILE A 165 -14.36 5.60 -6.76
N ALA A 166 -14.96 5.83 -5.58
CA ALA A 166 -15.14 7.17 -5.01
C ALA A 166 -13.81 7.92 -4.90
N ARG A 167 -12.78 7.29 -4.35
CA ARG A 167 -11.45 7.86 -4.24
C ARG A 167 -10.85 8.23 -5.59
N LYS A 168 -10.91 7.34 -6.58
CA LYS A 168 -10.35 7.60 -7.92
C LYS A 168 -11.03 8.79 -8.59
N ILE A 169 -12.35 8.87 -8.51
CA ILE A 169 -13.12 10.01 -9.07
C ILE A 169 -12.75 11.30 -8.34
N ALA A 170 -12.68 11.27 -7.00
CA ALA A 170 -12.25 12.42 -6.20
C ALA A 170 -10.84 12.89 -6.56
N GLU A 171 -9.87 11.97 -6.68
CA GLU A 171 -8.50 12.27 -7.11
C GLU A 171 -8.50 12.97 -8.48
N HIS A 172 -9.25 12.46 -9.47
CA HIS A 172 -9.35 13.06 -10.79
C HIS A 172 -9.97 14.47 -10.74
N LYS A 173 -11.04 14.67 -9.98
CA LYS A 173 -11.68 15.98 -9.82
C LYS A 173 -10.75 17.00 -9.17
N VAL A 174 -10.05 16.61 -8.10
CA VAL A 174 -9.10 17.49 -7.41
C VAL A 174 -7.92 17.84 -8.31
N TYR A 175 -7.30 16.85 -8.98
CA TYR A 175 -6.14 17.10 -9.84
C TYR A 175 -6.49 17.87 -11.13
N ALA A 176 -7.74 17.85 -11.58
CA ALA A 176 -8.20 18.68 -12.69
C ALA A 176 -8.33 20.16 -12.31
N THR A 177 -8.27 20.50 -11.02
CA THR A 177 -8.34 21.90 -10.57
C THR A 177 -7.02 22.64 -10.80
N LYS A 178 -7.08 23.97 -10.72
CA LYS A 178 -5.88 24.84 -10.71
C LYS A 178 -5.43 25.19 -9.28
N MET A 179 -5.84 24.43 -8.27
CA MET A 179 -5.43 24.67 -6.89
C MET A 179 -3.92 24.48 -6.73
N SER A 180 -3.28 25.40 -6.01
CA SER A 180 -1.82 25.39 -5.82
C SER A 180 -1.32 24.17 -5.03
N GLN A 181 -2.19 23.53 -4.24
CA GLN A 181 -1.88 22.36 -3.43
C GLN A 181 -2.71 21.13 -3.82
N ALA A 182 -3.24 21.06 -5.05
CA ALA A 182 -3.99 19.89 -5.53
C ALA A 182 -3.18 18.59 -5.39
N SER A 183 -1.86 18.63 -5.60
CA SER A 183 -0.96 17.48 -5.46
C SER A 183 -0.78 16.97 -4.04
N TYR A 184 -1.22 17.71 -3.01
CA TYR A 184 -1.18 17.25 -1.62
C TYR A 184 -2.33 16.30 -1.31
N PHE A 185 -3.41 16.33 -2.11
CA PHE A 185 -4.52 15.41 -1.93
C PHE A 185 -4.12 14.01 -2.36
N TYR A 186 -3.98 13.13 -1.38
CA TYR A 186 -3.59 11.75 -1.60
C TYR A 186 -4.09 10.87 -0.45
N LEU A 187 -4.53 9.67 -0.76
CA LEU A 187 -4.93 8.70 0.25
C LEU A 187 -3.88 7.58 0.34
N PRO A 188 -2.98 7.62 1.33
CA PRO A 188 -2.02 6.54 1.60
C PRO A 188 -2.65 5.17 1.74
N SER A 189 -3.80 5.11 2.41
CA SER A 189 -4.63 3.91 2.53
C SER A 189 -6.11 4.28 2.52
N LEU A 190 -6.94 3.37 2.04
CA LEU A 190 -8.40 3.37 2.18
C LEU A 190 -8.83 1.91 2.10
N SER A 191 -9.16 1.32 3.24
CA SER A 191 -9.32 -0.13 3.37
C SER A 191 -10.22 -0.48 4.55
N THR A 192 -10.81 -1.65 4.51
CA THR A 192 -11.52 -2.26 5.64
C THR A 192 -10.58 -2.95 6.64
N ARG A 193 -9.29 -3.10 6.30
CA ARG A 193 -8.36 -3.93 7.08
C ARG A 193 -7.06 -3.25 7.48
N THR A 194 -6.50 -2.39 6.63
CA THR A 194 -5.13 -1.88 6.79
C THR A 194 -5.09 -0.36 6.86
N LEU A 195 -4.12 0.14 7.58
CA LEU A 195 -3.83 1.56 7.77
C LEU A 195 -2.34 1.81 7.54
N ILE A 196 -2.01 2.91 6.86
CA ILE A 196 -0.64 3.26 6.51
C ILE A 196 -0.28 4.60 7.11
N TYR A 197 0.80 4.62 7.90
CA TYR A 197 1.50 5.81 8.35
C TYR A 197 2.79 5.96 7.57
N LYS A 198 2.99 7.08 6.87
CA LYS A 198 4.17 7.33 6.04
C LYS A 198 4.42 8.81 5.81
N GLY A 199 5.64 9.15 5.40
CA GLY A 199 5.97 10.54 5.09
C GLY A 199 7.39 10.76 4.64
N LEU A 200 7.77 12.01 4.36
CA LEU A 200 9.15 12.43 4.09
C LEU A 200 9.95 12.52 5.39
N LEU A 201 10.05 11.38 6.07
CA LEU A 201 10.65 11.23 7.38
C LEU A 201 11.83 10.28 7.29
N VAL A 202 12.76 10.42 8.21
CA VAL A 202 13.74 9.36 8.50
C VAL A 202 13.08 8.27 9.35
N PRO A 203 13.62 7.05 9.38
CA PRO A 203 13.04 5.93 10.13
C PRO A 203 12.67 6.23 11.58
N GLU A 204 13.58 6.85 12.32
CA GLU A 204 13.40 7.16 13.74
C GLU A 204 12.25 8.15 14.01
N ASP A 205 11.90 8.97 13.03
CA ASP A 205 10.89 10.01 13.20
C ASP A 205 9.47 9.54 12.84
N ILE A 206 9.27 8.35 12.30
CA ILE A 206 7.93 7.81 12.02
C ILE A 206 7.10 7.72 13.31
N GLU A 207 7.63 7.09 14.35
CA GLU A 207 6.96 6.96 15.64
C GLU A 207 6.83 8.32 16.35
N ARG A 208 7.88 9.14 16.28
CA ARG A 208 7.90 10.47 16.92
C ARG A 208 6.92 11.44 16.25
N PHE A 209 6.71 11.31 14.95
CA PHE A 209 5.77 12.15 14.18
C PHE A 209 4.32 11.70 14.37
N TYR A 210 4.03 10.41 14.18
CA TYR A 210 2.70 9.83 14.36
C TYR A 210 2.54 9.32 15.80
N THR A 211 2.03 10.17 16.69
CA THR A 211 1.95 9.82 18.11
C THR A 211 0.97 8.68 18.42
N ASP A 212 0.04 8.35 17.50
CA ASP A 212 -0.76 7.12 17.58
C ASP A 212 0.11 5.87 17.75
N LEU A 213 1.27 5.80 17.06
CA LEU A 213 2.15 4.63 17.09
C LEU A 213 2.83 4.42 18.45
N THR A 214 2.87 5.44 19.31
CA THR A 214 3.41 5.34 20.68
C THR A 214 2.39 4.80 21.68
N ASP A 215 1.11 4.75 21.30
CA ASP A 215 0.05 4.29 22.22
C ASP A 215 0.02 2.76 22.28
N LYS A 216 0.13 2.22 23.50
CA LYS A 216 0.14 0.77 23.74
C LYS A 216 -1.16 0.06 23.34
N ARG A 217 -2.26 0.79 23.16
CA ARG A 217 -3.54 0.25 22.69
C ARG A 217 -3.56 0.03 21.19
N VAL A 218 -2.65 0.66 20.44
CA VAL A 218 -2.46 0.38 19.02
C VAL A 218 -1.78 -0.96 18.88
N VAL A 219 -2.51 -1.92 18.35
CA VAL A 219 -2.10 -3.32 18.23
C VAL A 219 -2.31 -3.82 16.80
N THR A 220 -1.41 -4.66 16.34
CA THR A 220 -1.48 -5.28 15.01
C THR A 220 -1.01 -6.72 15.06
N ARG A 221 -1.47 -7.56 14.11
CA ARG A 221 -0.94 -8.90 13.88
C ARG A 221 0.11 -8.95 12.78
N LEU A 222 0.18 -7.88 11.96
CA LEU A 222 1.09 -7.73 10.83
C LEU A 222 1.57 -6.30 10.75
N ALA A 223 2.84 -6.10 10.49
CA ALA A 223 3.38 -4.81 10.09
C ALA A 223 4.34 -4.97 8.90
N LEU A 224 4.21 -4.08 7.93
CA LEU A 224 5.08 -3.96 6.77
C LEU A 224 5.74 -2.59 6.80
N VAL A 225 7.07 -2.53 6.75
CA VAL A 225 7.83 -1.27 6.81
C VAL A 225 8.68 -1.09 5.56
N HIS A 226 8.94 0.16 5.23
CA HIS A 226 9.82 0.48 4.13
C HIS A 226 10.60 1.77 4.39
N GLN A 227 11.90 1.71 4.11
CA GLN A 227 12.79 2.85 4.01
C GLN A 227 13.11 3.10 2.54
N ARG A 228 12.76 4.28 2.05
CA ARG A 228 12.92 4.64 0.65
C ARG A 228 14.29 5.25 0.38
N PHE A 229 14.87 4.87 -0.75
CA PHE A 229 15.91 5.62 -1.45
C PHE A 229 15.37 6.04 -2.82
N SER A 230 15.29 7.33 -3.06
CA SER A 230 14.73 7.87 -4.30
C SER A 230 15.80 7.99 -5.37
N THR A 231 15.70 7.20 -6.45
CA THR A 231 16.66 7.21 -7.57
C THR A 231 16.18 8.01 -8.76
N ASN A 232 14.89 7.92 -9.09
CA ASN A 232 14.36 8.41 -10.37
C ASN A 232 13.32 9.53 -10.24
N THR A 233 12.85 9.84 -9.03
CA THR A 233 11.84 10.87 -8.77
C THR A 233 12.19 11.67 -7.53
N PHE A 234 11.86 12.96 -7.51
CA PHE A 234 11.99 13.74 -6.29
C PHE A 234 11.12 13.15 -5.18
N PRO A 235 11.64 13.07 -3.94
CA PRO A 235 10.84 12.61 -2.81
C PRO A 235 9.67 13.55 -2.55
N THR A 236 8.49 12.95 -2.33
CA THR A 236 7.27 13.63 -1.93
C THR A 236 6.53 12.80 -0.90
N TRP A 237 5.65 13.42 -0.08
CA TRP A 237 4.92 12.74 0.98
C TRP A 237 4.11 11.54 0.47
N ASP A 238 3.50 11.66 -0.68
CA ASP A 238 2.68 10.61 -1.31
C ASP A 238 3.52 9.47 -1.89
N LEU A 239 4.77 9.74 -2.30
CA LEU A 239 5.66 8.75 -2.89
C LEU A 239 6.47 7.96 -1.87
N ALA A 240 6.41 8.29 -0.57
CA ALA A 240 6.92 7.42 0.46
C ALA A 240 6.21 6.05 0.42
N GLN A 241 6.92 4.99 0.77
CA GLN A 241 6.37 3.63 0.84
C GLN A 241 6.15 3.21 2.31
N PRO A 242 5.27 2.24 2.60
CA PRO A 242 4.52 1.39 1.67
C PRO A 242 3.46 2.17 0.85
N PHE A 243 3.14 1.65 -0.34
CA PHE A 243 1.91 1.99 -1.05
C PHE A 243 0.75 1.15 -0.50
N ARG A 244 -0.46 1.26 -1.11
CA ARG A 244 -1.67 0.60 -0.60
C ARG A 244 -1.56 -0.92 -0.54
N TYR A 245 -0.91 -1.52 -1.52
CA TYR A 245 -0.82 -2.97 -1.70
C TYR A 245 0.61 -3.48 -1.78
N MET A 246 1.60 -2.62 -1.93
CA MET A 246 2.97 -3.07 -2.12
C MET A 246 4.02 -2.11 -1.57
N CYS A 247 5.20 -2.66 -1.32
CA CYS A 247 6.44 -1.92 -1.20
C CYS A 247 7.58 -2.71 -1.84
N HIS A 248 8.59 -2.03 -2.37
CA HIS A 248 9.73 -2.67 -2.98
C HIS A 248 10.93 -1.74 -3.14
N ASN A 249 12.10 -2.35 -3.33
CA ASN A 249 13.37 -1.67 -3.65
C ASN A 249 13.91 -2.05 -5.03
N GLY A 250 13.14 -2.83 -5.81
CA GLY A 250 13.53 -3.18 -7.16
C GLY A 250 13.37 -1.99 -8.12
N GLU A 251 13.99 -2.08 -9.28
CA GLU A 251 13.76 -1.17 -10.39
C GLU A 251 12.75 -1.75 -11.37
N ILE A 252 11.78 -0.95 -11.78
CA ILE A 252 10.79 -1.30 -12.78
C ILE A 252 11.25 -0.77 -14.12
N ASN A 253 11.73 -1.67 -14.96
CA ASN A 253 12.23 -1.32 -16.29
C ASN A 253 11.10 -0.87 -17.23
N THR A 254 11.49 -0.07 -18.24
CA THR A 254 10.59 0.31 -19.34
C THR A 254 9.33 1.06 -18.89
N TYR A 255 9.45 1.92 -17.87
CA TYR A 255 8.32 2.66 -17.28
C TYR A 255 7.40 3.31 -18.33
N ARG A 256 7.96 4.05 -19.31
CA ARG A 256 7.17 4.68 -20.38
C ARG A 256 6.42 3.67 -21.25
N GLY A 257 7.06 2.54 -21.57
CA GLY A 257 6.44 1.46 -22.32
C GLY A 257 5.24 0.87 -21.56
N ASN A 258 5.42 0.58 -20.28
CA ASN A 258 4.35 0.06 -19.42
C ASN A 258 3.18 1.04 -19.30
N LEU A 259 3.47 2.32 -19.09
CA LEU A 259 2.46 3.37 -19.04
C LEU A 259 1.68 3.47 -20.36
N ASN A 260 2.36 3.44 -21.50
CA ASN A 260 1.72 3.49 -22.82
C ASN A 260 0.88 2.23 -23.10
N ARG A 261 1.34 1.05 -22.70
CA ARG A 261 0.56 -0.18 -22.79
C ARG A 261 -0.71 -0.13 -21.92
N MET A 262 -0.61 0.43 -20.71
CA MET A 262 -1.78 0.61 -19.85
C MET A 262 -2.79 1.56 -20.49
N LYS A 263 -2.35 2.74 -20.98
CA LYS A 263 -3.19 3.70 -21.69
C LYS A 263 -3.88 3.10 -22.91
N ALA A 264 -3.15 2.32 -23.71
CA ALA A 264 -3.72 1.67 -24.89
C ALA A 264 -4.82 0.65 -24.56
N ARG A 265 -4.82 0.12 -23.33
CA ARG A 265 -5.85 -0.81 -22.84
C ARG A 265 -7.03 -0.15 -22.15
N GLU A 266 -6.87 1.08 -21.67
CA GLU A 266 -7.90 1.78 -20.89
C GLU A 266 -9.23 1.88 -21.63
N GLU A 267 -9.23 2.13 -22.93
CA GLU A 267 -10.46 2.20 -23.74
C GLU A 267 -11.17 0.84 -23.90
N LEU A 268 -10.44 -0.26 -23.72
CA LEU A 268 -10.94 -1.62 -23.82
C LEU A 268 -11.33 -2.23 -22.47
N LEU A 269 -11.10 -1.51 -21.37
CA LEU A 269 -11.40 -2.01 -20.04
C LEU A 269 -12.91 -2.12 -19.86
N SER A 270 -13.33 -3.30 -19.48
CA SER A 270 -14.69 -3.59 -19.01
C SER A 270 -14.65 -4.55 -17.84
N SER A 271 -15.56 -4.39 -16.89
CA SER A 271 -15.65 -5.27 -15.74
C SER A 271 -17.04 -5.17 -15.13
N ASP A 272 -17.65 -6.32 -14.87
CA ASP A 272 -18.94 -6.39 -14.18
C ASP A 272 -18.88 -5.82 -12.75
N PHE A 273 -17.70 -5.79 -12.14
CA PHE A 273 -17.49 -5.21 -10.80
C PHE A 273 -17.56 -3.69 -10.78
N PHE A 274 -17.27 -3.04 -11.88
CA PHE A 274 -17.30 -1.57 -12.00
C PHE A 274 -18.50 -1.05 -12.76
N GLY A 275 -19.12 -1.89 -13.61
CA GLY A 275 -20.21 -1.43 -14.48
C GLY A 275 -19.79 -0.20 -15.28
N ASP A 276 -20.66 0.81 -15.30
CA ASP A 276 -20.43 2.07 -16.03
C ASP A 276 -19.37 2.96 -15.36
N ASP A 277 -19.06 2.74 -14.08
CA ASP A 277 -18.07 3.53 -13.32
C ASP A 277 -16.65 3.31 -13.84
N ILE A 278 -16.39 2.23 -14.61
CA ILE A 278 -15.06 1.97 -15.20
C ILE A 278 -14.51 3.19 -15.96
N LYS A 279 -15.35 3.92 -16.67
CA LYS A 279 -14.95 5.11 -17.44
C LYS A 279 -14.58 6.28 -16.53
N SER A 280 -15.23 6.40 -15.39
CA SER A 280 -15.06 7.50 -14.45
C SER A 280 -13.75 7.40 -13.64
N ILE A 281 -13.21 6.18 -13.51
CA ILE A 281 -11.93 5.93 -12.81
C ILE A 281 -10.71 6.02 -13.74
N LEU A 282 -10.88 6.28 -15.04
CA LEU A 282 -9.78 6.45 -16.00
C LEU A 282 -9.29 7.92 -16.04
N PRO A 283 -7.98 8.14 -16.22
CA PRO A 283 -6.90 7.15 -16.35
C PRO A 283 -6.58 6.48 -15.01
N ILE A 284 -6.24 5.19 -15.06
CA ILE A 284 -5.86 4.44 -13.85
C ILE A 284 -4.57 4.99 -13.25
N VAL A 285 -3.55 5.16 -14.08
CA VAL A 285 -2.25 5.69 -13.66
C VAL A 285 -2.23 7.20 -13.80
N LEU A 286 -2.05 7.87 -12.67
CA LEU A 286 -1.96 9.32 -12.63
C LEU A 286 -0.59 9.80 -13.14
N HIS A 287 -0.60 10.91 -13.90
CA HIS A 287 0.61 11.49 -14.45
C HIS A 287 1.55 11.99 -13.35
N GLY A 288 2.87 11.87 -13.57
CA GLY A 288 3.90 12.41 -12.67
C GLY A 288 4.16 11.57 -11.41
N LYS A 289 3.58 10.37 -11.32
CA LYS A 289 3.87 9.42 -10.23
C LYS A 289 5.11 8.58 -10.53
N SER A 290 5.70 7.97 -9.48
CA SER A 290 6.81 7.04 -9.66
C SER A 290 6.36 5.75 -10.36
N ASP A 291 7.31 4.98 -10.83
CA ASP A 291 7.10 3.64 -11.40
C ASP A 291 6.37 2.72 -10.39
N SER A 292 6.84 2.71 -9.15
CA SER A 292 6.27 1.94 -8.04
C SER A 292 4.83 2.35 -7.72
N ALA A 293 4.56 3.66 -7.62
CA ALA A 293 3.22 4.18 -7.39
C ALA A 293 2.28 3.83 -8.55
N SER A 294 2.80 3.87 -9.79
CA SER A 294 2.04 3.50 -10.99
C SER A 294 1.69 2.01 -11.00
N MET A 295 2.63 1.16 -10.59
CA MET A 295 2.39 -0.27 -10.44
C MET A 295 1.35 -0.56 -9.37
N ASP A 296 1.43 0.07 -8.19
CA ASP A 296 0.45 -0.08 -7.11
C ASP A 296 -0.97 0.26 -7.57
N MET A 297 -1.14 1.32 -8.37
CA MET A 297 -2.44 1.69 -8.95
C MET A 297 -3.01 0.62 -9.88
N VAL A 298 -2.17 -0.07 -10.66
CA VAL A 298 -2.61 -1.17 -11.53
C VAL A 298 -2.90 -2.43 -10.72
N VAL A 299 -2.09 -2.74 -9.71
CA VAL A 299 -2.36 -3.83 -8.75
C VAL A 299 -3.71 -3.62 -8.08
N GLU A 300 -3.98 -2.41 -7.58
CA GLU A 300 -5.25 -2.04 -6.96
C GLU A 300 -6.43 -2.26 -7.90
N LEU A 301 -6.37 -1.76 -9.15
CA LEU A 301 -7.40 -2.01 -10.15
C LEU A 301 -7.68 -3.50 -10.33
N LEU A 302 -6.63 -4.30 -10.52
CA LEU A 302 -6.78 -5.74 -10.77
C LEU A 302 -7.39 -6.49 -9.60
N LEU A 303 -7.06 -6.11 -8.36
CA LEU A 303 -7.67 -6.67 -7.16
C LEU A 303 -9.18 -6.41 -7.12
N HIS A 304 -9.61 -5.20 -7.46
CA HIS A 304 -11.01 -4.84 -7.51
C HIS A 304 -11.79 -5.48 -8.66
N THR A 305 -11.11 -6.13 -9.63
CA THR A 305 -11.77 -7.00 -10.64
C THR A 305 -12.00 -8.43 -10.14
N GLY A 306 -11.85 -8.68 -8.87
CA GLY A 306 -12.16 -9.98 -8.26
C GLY A 306 -11.00 -10.97 -8.20
N ARG A 307 -9.83 -10.60 -8.68
CA ARG A 307 -8.62 -11.44 -8.61
C ARG A 307 -8.05 -11.49 -7.21
N SER A 308 -7.39 -12.57 -6.88
CA SER A 308 -6.61 -12.66 -5.64
C SER A 308 -5.28 -11.92 -5.80
N LEU A 309 -4.70 -11.45 -4.70
CA LEU A 309 -3.43 -10.76 -4.76
C LEU A 309 -2.28 -11.62 -5.29
N PRO A 310 -2.12 -12.91 -4.91
CA PRO A 310 -1.11 -13.76 -5.53
C PRO A 310 -1.26 -13.86 -7.06
N GLU A 311 -2.50 -13.96 -7.55
CA GLU A 311 -2.77 -13.97 -8.99
C GLU A 311 -2.35 -12.66 -9.65
N VAL A 312 -2.71 -11.52 -9.07
CA VAL A 312 -2.32 -10.19 -9.58
C VAL A 312 -0.80 -10.05 -9.59
N MET A 313 -0.11 -10.47 -8.52
CA MET A 313 1.34 -10.39 -8.47
C MET A 313 2.02 -11.29 -9.51
N MET A 314 1.52 -12.51 -9.75
CA MET A 314 2.01 -13.36 -10.85
C MET A 314 1.79 -12.73 -12.23
N MET A 315 0.73 -11.94 -12.40
CA MET A 315 0.47 -11.20 -13.64
C MET A 315 1.42 -10.03 -13.83
N MET A 316 1.68 -9.28 -12.74
CA MET A 316 2.44 -8.04 -12.77
C MET A 316 3.95 -8.26 -12.73
N VAL A 317 4.38 -9.32 -12.07
CA VAL A 317 5.79 -9.69 -11.84
C VAL A 317 5.98 -11.17 -12.19
N PRO A 318 5.86 -11.54 -13.46
CA PRO A 318 6.02 -12.93 -13.86
C PRO A 318 7.47 -13.37 -13.67
N GLU A 319 7.66 -14.52 -13.05
CA GLU A 319 8.96 -15.18 -12.99
C GLU A 319 9.39 -15.63 -14.39
N ALA A 320 10.69 -15.66 -14.68
CA ALA A 320 11.22 -16.14 -15.94
C ALA A 320 11.03 -17.68 -16.07
N TRP A 321 9.94 -18.09 -16.68
CA TRP A 321 9.46 -19.49 -16.70
C TRP A 321 9.90 -20.31 -17.93
N GLU A 322 10.13 -19.67 -19.09
CA GLU A 322 10.31 -20.38 -20.38
C GLU A 322 11.47 -21.38 -20.39
N LYS A 323 12.52 -21.12 -19.60
CA LYS A 323 13.72 -21.97 -19.54
C LYS A 323 13.98 -22.55 -18.15
N HIS A 324 13.04 -22.41 -17.23
CA HIS A 324 13.21 -22.84 -15.84
C HIS A 324 12.92 -24.35 -15.70
N LYS A 325 13.98 -25.17 -15.66
CA LYS A 325 13.88 -26.63 -15.67
C LYS A 325 13.30 -27.26 -14.41
N SER A 326 13.30 -26.55 -13.28
CA SER A 326 12.86 -27.03 -11.97
C SER A 326 11.57 -26.38 -11.47
N MET A 327 10.88 -25.58 -12.31
CA MET A 327 9.62 -24.96 -11.93
C MET A 327 8.49 -25.98 -11.85
N ASP A 328 7.68 -25.92 -10.79
CA ASP A 328 6.53 -26.80 -10.60
C ASP A 328 5.57 -26.72 -11.80
N PRO A 329 5.16 -27.86 -12.41
CA PRO A 329 4.25 -27.87 -13.55
C PRO A 329 2.90 -27.21 -13.28
N CYS A 330 2.38 -27.30 -12.05
CA CYS A 330 1.11 -26.66 -11.67
C CYS A 330 1.25 -25.13 -11.63
N TYR A 331 2.40 -24.63 -11.18
CA TYR A 331 2.73 -23.20 -11.22
C TYR A 331 2.86 -22.70 -12.66
N LEU A 332 3.60 -23.44 -13.51
CA LEU A 332 3.72 -23.15 -14.95
C LEU A 332 2.37 -23.09 -15.65
N GLN A 333 1.47 -24.04 -15.36
CA GLN A 333 0.14 -24.07 -15.94
C GLN A 333 -0.70 -22.84 -15.60
N LYS A 334 -0.51 -22.26 -14.42
CA LYS A 334 -1.18 -21.03 -13.98
C LYS A 334 -0.48 -19.77 -14.50
N LEU A 335 0.85 -19.76 -14.49
CA LEU A 335 1.66 -18.60 -14.87
C LEU A 335 1.57 -18.30 -16.37
N HIS A 336 1.65 -19.32 -17.21
CA HIS A 336 1.65 -19.18 -18.67
C HIS A 336 0.43 -18.41 -19.23
N PRO A 337 -0.82 -18.72 -18.87
CA PRO A 337 -1.98 -17.96 -19.32
C PRO A 337 -2.03 -16.54 -18.74
N LEU A 338 -1.53 -16.34 -17.52
CA LEU A 338 -1.52 -15.04 -16.86
C LEU A 338 -0.47 -14.11 -17.46
N ALA A 339 0.74 -14.59 -17.67
CA ALA A 339 1.83 -13.85 -18.29
C ALA A 339 1.50 -13.39 -19.72
N ASN A 340 0.79 -14.24 -20.49
CA ASN A 340 0.36 -13.91 -21.86
C ASN A 340 -0.82 -12.92 -21.92
N ARG A 341 -1.59 -12.75 -20.83
CA ARG A 341 -2.71 -11.81 -20.81
C ARG A 341 -2.29 -10.36 -20.57
N ILE A 342 -1.17 -10.16 -19.89
CA ILE A 342 -0.58 -8.85 -19.64
C ILE A 342 0.89 -8.95 -20.06
N GLU A 343 1.20 -8.52 -21.28
CA GLU A 343 2.58 -8.29 -21.71
C GLU A 343 3.14 -7.05 -20.98
N VAL A 344 3.38 -7.17 -19.70
CA VAL A 344 4.02 -6.13 -18.90
C VAL A 344 5.36 -6.71 -18.45
N ASP A 345 6.44 -6.24 -19.05
CA ASP A 345 7.81 -6.54 -18.64
C ASP A 345 8.13 -5.82 -17.32
N PHE A 346 7.56 -6.30 -16.21
CA PHE A 346 8.02 -5.91 -14.89
C PHE A 346 9.03 -6.94 -14.41
N TYR A 347 10.30 -6.62 -14.48
CA TYR A 347 11.38 -7.45 -13.94
C TYR A 347 11.63 -7.08 -12.48
N MET A 348 11.16 -7.91 -11.54
CA MET A 348 11.52 -7.79 -10.12
C MET A 348 11.81 -9.18 -9.53
N ARG A 349 13.07 -9.46 -9.30
CA ARG A 349 13.54 -10.78 -8.86
C ARG A 349 13.46 -11.06 -7.35
N GLN A 350 13.34 -10.07 -6.48
CA GLN A 350 13.54 -10.27 -5.03
C GLN A 350 12.31 -10.11 -4.13
N LEU A 351 11.22 -9.56 -4.62
CA LEU A 351 10.08 -9.16 -3.78
C LEU A 351 9.02 -10.21 -3.57
N LEU A 352 8.87 -11.12 -4.51
CA LEU A 352 7.75 -12.05 -4.53
C LEU A 352 7.74 -12.97 -3.30
N LEU A 353 8.91 -13.39 -2.84
CA LEU A 353 9.02 -14.36 -1.74
C LEU A 353 8.70 -13.76 -0.37
N GLN A 354 9.15 -12.54 -0.08
CA GLN A 354 8.88 -11.91 1.21
C GLN A 354 7.43 -11.45 1.35
N TRP A 355 6.85 -10.94 0.27
CA TRP A 355 5.51 -10.37 0.28
C TRP A 355 4.40 -11.42 0.16
N LEU A 356 4.61 -12.45 -0.69
CA LEU A 356 3.66 -13.54 -0.87
C LEU A 356 3.41 -14.32 0.43
N HIS A 357 4.46 -14.53 1.22
CA HIS A 357 4.35 -15.27 2.49
C HIS A 357 3.50 -14.52 3.52
N SER A 358 3.75 -13.24 3.71
CA SER A 358 3.00 -12.40 4.65
C SER A 358 1.54 -12.25 4.27
N PHE A 359 1.25 -12.16 2.99
CA PHE A 359 -0.10 -11.90 2.49
C PHE A 359 -0.94 -13.16 2.34
N LEU A 360 -0.34 -14.31 2.05
CA LEU A 360 -1.02 -15.60 2.04
C LEU A 360 -1.55 -15.95 3.43
N GLU A 361 -0.76 -15.73 4.47
CA GLU A 361 -1.22 -15.96 5.85
C GLU A 361 -2.32 -14.97 6.26
N TYR A 362 -2.27 -13.73 5.81
CA TYR A 362 -3.31 -12.74 6.05
C TYR A 362 -4.67 -13.16 5.48
N ASN A 363 -4.70 -13.72 4.28
CA ASN A 363 -5.95 -14.19 3.64
C ASN A 363 -6.39 -15.58 4.13
N PHE A 364 -5.47 -16.47 4.48
CA PHE A 364 -5.80 -17.82 4.94
C PHE A 364 -6.39 -17.87 6.36
N SER A 365 -5.92 -17.03 7.27
CA SER A 365 -6.47 -16.98 8.63
C SER A 365 -7.90 -16.44 8.70
N TYR A 366 -8.41 -15.84 7.62
CA TYR A 366 -9.76 -15.25 7.60
C TYR A 366 -10.83 -16.07 6.86
N SER A 367 -10.44 -17.01 6.00
CA SER A 367 -11.41 -17.81 5.23
C SER A 367 -12.04 -18.98 6.00
N GLY A 368 -11.86 -19.06 7.33
CA GLY A 368 -12.60 -19.97 8.21
C GLY A 368 -12.49 -21.45 7.88
N GLY A 369 -11.49 -21.85 7.11
CA GLY A 369 -11.32 -23.24 6.72
C GLY A 369 -9.85 -23.59 6.49
N TYR A 370 -9.19 -24.02 7.55
CA TYR A 370 -7.95 -24.76 7.42
C TYR A 370 -8.26 -26.03 6.60
N ASN A 371 -7.81 -26.07 5.35
CA ASN A 371 -7.80 -27.29 4.58
C ASN A 371 -6.46 -27.99 4.80
N PRO A 372 -6.41 -29.08 5.58
CA PRO A 372 -5.16 -29.76 5.91
C PRO A 372 -4.48 -30.44 4.71
N ASP A 373 -5.13 -30.49 3.55
CA ASP A 373 -4.60 -31.15 2.35
C ASP A 373 -3.76 -30.22 1.45
N MET A 374 -3.62 -28.95 1.80
CA MET A 374 -2.65 -28.06 1.13
C MET A 374 -1.29 -28.13 1.82
N HIS A 375 -0.56 -29.17 1.54
CA HIS A 375 0.87 -29.24 1.82
C HIS A 375 1.63 -28.26 0.92
N PHE A 376 1.89 -27.04 1.41
CA PHE A 376 2.97 -26.22 0.87
C PHE A 376 4.29 -26.89 1.26
N ASN A 377 4.97 -27.40 0.26
CA ASN A 377 6.26 -28.04 0.44
C ASN A 377 7.26 -26.99 0.89
N ASN A 378 7.66 -27.00 2.17
CA ASN A 378 8.65 -26.11 2.78
C ASN A 378 10.06 -26.15 2.12
N SER A 379 10.22 -26.90 1.03
CA SER A 379 11.47 -26.97 0.27
C SER A 379 11.81 -25.69 -0.50
N PHE A 380 10.83 -24.77 -0.71
CA PHE A 380 11.07 -23.50 -1.40
C PHE A 380 11.82 -22.45 -0.58
N ILE A 381 11.91 -22.62 0.73
CA ILE A 381 12.54 -21.64 1.65
C ILE A 381 14.00 -22.01 1.96
N ARG A 382 14.47 -23.18 1.53
CA ARG A 382 15.81 -23.68 1.96
C ARG A 382 16.89 -23.73 0.88
N ASP A 383 16.58 -23.55 -0.40
CA ASP A 383 17.54 -23.84 -1.47
C ASP A 383 17.70 -22.74 -2.55
N ASN A 384 17.47 -21.46 -2.23
CA ASN A 384 17.95 -20.37 -3.10
C ASN A 384 18.36 -19.14 -2.29
#